data_23032e3f2e381cde17bf01a75c657527
#
_entry.id   23032e3f2e381cde17bf01a75c657527
#
_cell.length_a   1.000
_cell.length_b   1.000
_cell.length_c   1.000
_cell.angle_alpha   90.00
_cell.angle_beta   90.00
_cell.angle_gamma   90.00
#
_symmetry.space_group_name_H-M   'P 1'
#
loop_
_entity.id
_entity.type
_entity.pdbx_description
1 polymer ?
#
loop_
_entity_poly.entity_id
_entity_poly.type
_entity_poly.pdbx_seq_one_letter_code
_entity_poly.pdbx_strand_id
1 'polypeptide(L)'
;MNEARAIARCEEAAALLPPRFRRAALQMPDHRKRYTEEFRLRAGQPPAALLPEGEVTLPYFGADSRVTPRDLAQMVDAVTDYSRYACAETLRQGFLCLHGGFRLGVCGTAMLRNGAVASLRDISSLSLRIVTERIGLAEPTADSLFCACLLYTSPSPRDRSLS
;
A
#
# COMPACT_ATOMS: atom_id res chain seq x y z
N MET A 1 -0.12 -13.94 -12.38
CA MET A 1 -1.14 -14.10 -11.30
C MET A 1 -2.47 -14.40 -11.96
N ASN A 2 -3.23 -15.39 -11.44
CA ASN A 2 -4.57 -15.69 -11.93
C ASN A 2 -5.47 -14.46 -11.70
N GLU A 3 -6.33 -14.10 -12.68
CA GLU A 3 -7.24 -12.95 -12.60
C GLU A 3 -8.11 -12.97 -11.33
N ALA A 4 -8.63 -14.14 -10.96
CA ALA A 4 -9.42 -14.32 -9.75
C ALA A 4 -8.63 -13.94 -8.47
N ARG A 5 -7.35 -14.25 -8.42
CA ARG A 5 -6.47 -13.89 -7.30
C ARG A 5 -6.23 -12.38 -7.23
N ALA A 6 -6.09 -11.72 -8.39
CA ALA A 6 -5.91 -10.27 -8.42
C ALA A 6 -7.17 -9.54 -7.94
N ILE A 7 -8.35 -10.01 -8.36
CA ILE A 7 -9.64 -9.47 -7.89
C ILE A 7 -9.77 -9.67 -6.38
N ALA A 8 -9.53 -10.89 -5.87
CA ALA A 8 -9.57 -11.18 -4.44
C ALA A 8 -8.64 -10.27 -3.64
N ARG A 9 -7.39 -10.05 -4.12
CA ARG A 9 -6.44 -9.12 -3.48
C ARG A 9 -6.95 -7.68 -3.43
N CYS A 10 -7.60 -7.21 -4.50
CA CYS A 10 -8.22 -5.89 -4.52
C CYS A 10 -9.37 -5.80 -3.50
N GLU A 11 -10.18 -6.85 -3.36
CA GLU A 11 -11.28 -6.91 -2.39
C GLU A 11 -10.79 -6.98 -0.94
N GLU A 12 -9.72 -7.74 -0.68
CA GLU A 12 -9.03 -7.73 0.63
C GLU A 12 -8.52 -6.33 0.99
N ALA A 13 -7.89 -5.64 0.04
CA ALA A 13 -7.46 -4.25 0.25
C ALA A 13 -8.66 -3.31 0.47
N ALA A 14 -9.73 -3.47 -0.29
CA ALA A 14 -10.96 -2.69 -0.12
C ALA A 14 -11.57 -2.86 1.27
N ALA A 15 -11.42 -4.04 1.90
CA ALA A 15 -11.89 -4.28 3.26
C ALA A 15 -11.16 -3.43 4.32
N LEU A 16 -9.95 -2.96 4.03
CA LEU A 16 -9.17 -2.09 4.91
C LEU A 16 -9.57 -0.61 4.80
N LEU A 17 -10.31 -0.23 3.75
CA LEU A 17 -10.78 1.15 3.57
C LEU A 17 -11.81 1.54 4.65
N PRO A 18 -11.97 2.85 4.95
CA PRO A 18 -13.04 3.34 5.78
C PRO A 18 -14.40 2.78 5.32
N PRO A 19 -15.31 2.40 6.25
CA PRO A 19 -16.55 1.69 5.91
C PRO A 19 -17.37 2.36 4.80
N ARG A 20 -17.40 3.69 4.78
CA ARG A 20 -18.15 4.44 3.77
C ARG A 20 -17.58 4.33 2.36
N PHE A 21 -16.27 4.08 2.19
CA PHE A 21 -15.63 3.93 0.88
C PHE A 21 -15.45 2.47 0.46
N ARG A 22 -15.50 1.55 1.41
CA ARG A 22 -15.38 0.10 1.17
C ARG A 22 -16.36 -0.38 0.12
N ARG A 23 -17.64 0.01 0.26
CA ARG A 23 -18.67 -0.40 -0.69
C ARG A 23 -18.39 0.10 -2.11
N ALA A 24 -17.90 1.34 -2.25
CA ALA A 24 -17.56 1.91 -3.54
C ALA A 24 -16.42 1.13 -4.23
N ALA A 25 -15.38 0.75 -3.46
CA ALA A 25 -14.28 -0.07 -3.97
C ALA A 25 -14.74 -1.47 -4.38
N LEU A 26 -15.58 -2.12 -3.56
CA LEU A 26 -16.14 -3.44 -3.87
C LEU A 26 -17.09 -3.45 -5.08
N GLN A 27 -17.73 -2.33 -5.38
CA GLN A 27 -18.62 -2.17 -6.55
C GLN A 27 -17.86 -1.86 -7.84
N MET A 28 -16.55 -1.72 -7.82
CA MET A 28 -15.77 -1.58 -9.05
C MET A 28 -15.95 -2.82 -9.94
N PRO A 29 -16.01 -2.63 -11.27
CA PRO A 29 -16.03 -3.76 -12.21
C PRO A 29 -14.76 -4.62 -12.09
N ASP A 30 -14.87 -5.93 -12.28
CA ASP A 30 -13.77 -6.88 -12.11
C ASP A 30 -12.58 -6.57 -13.02
N HIS A 31 -12.83 -6.07 -14.24
CA HIS A 31 -11.77 -5.64 -15.14
C HIS A 31 -10.93 -4.47 -14.59
N ARG A 32 -11.47 -3.65 -13.68
CA ARG A 32 -10.72 -2.62 -12.97
C ARG A 32 -10.08 -3.16 -11.71
N LYS A 33 -10.80 -3.97 -10.92
CA LYS A 33 -10.26 -4.58 -9.69
C LYS A 33 -8.96 -5.33 -9.96
N ARG A 34 -8.90 -6.12 -11.04
CA ARG A 34 -7.70 -6.93 -11.36
C ARG A 34 -6.46 -6.11 -11.66
N TYR A 35 -6.62 -4.86 -12.09
CA TYR A 35 -5.52 -3.96 -12.41
C TYR A 35 -5.31 -2.85 -11.38
N THR A 36 -6.09 -2.82 -10.31
CA THR A 36 -5.93 -1.83 -9.25
C THR A 36 -4.60 -2.05 -8.52
N GLU A 37 -3.73 -1.05 -8.56
CA GLU A 37 -2.41 -1.08 -7.93
C GLU A 37 -2.43 -0.43 -6.54
N GLU A 38 -3.30 0.57 -6.33
CA GLU A 38 -3.33 1.37 -5.12
C GLU A 38 -4.69 2.03 -4.92
N PHE A 39 -5.17 2.09 -3.68
CA PHE A 39 -6.25 3.00 -3.31
C PHE A 39 -5.69 4.26 -2.68
N ARG A 40 -6.19 5.42 -3.12
CA ARG A 40 -5.75 6.75 -2.70
C ARG A 40 -6.85 7.51 -2.01
N LEU A 41 -6.58 7.92 -0.78
CA LEU A 41 -7.46 8.76 0.02
C LEU A 41 -6.74 10.07 0.33
N ARG A 42 -7.25 11.20 -0.18
CA ARG A 42 -6.69 12.54 0.06
C ARG A 42 -7.76 13.44 0.65
N ALA A 43 -7.45 14.12 1.75
CA ALA A 43 -8.39 15.02 2.40
C ALA A 43 -8.95 16.06 1.40
N GLY A 44 -10.27 16.21 1.38
CA GLY A 44 -10.97 17.13 0.48
C GLY A 44 -11.12 16.64 -0.97
N GLN A 45 -10.58 15.46 -1.32
CA GLN A 45 -10.70 14.84 -2.64
C GLN A 45 -11.64 13.63 -2.61
N PRO A 46 -12.25 13.23 -3.73
CA PRO A 46 -12.90 11.94 -3.83
C PRO A 46 -11.90 10.80 -3.63
N PRO A 47 -12.34 9.64 -3.06
CA PRO A 47 -11.49 8.45 -3.02
C PRO A 47 -11.21 7.95 -4.43
N ALA A 48 -10.01 7.44 -4.67
CA ALA A 48 -9.58 7.03 -5.99
C ALA A 48 -8.85 5.68 -5.97
N ALA A 49 -8.81 5.01 -7.12
CA ALA A 49 -7.99 3.85 -7.39
C ALA A 49 -6.97 4.19 -8.48
N LEU A 50 -5.72 3.74 -8.30
CA LEU A 50 -4.69 3.83 -9.32
C LEU A 50 -4.69 2.55 -10.14
N LEU A 51 -4.79 2.70 -11.45
CA LEU A 51 -4.67 1.65 -12.45
C LEU A 51 -3.47 1.96 -13.37
N PRO A 52 -2.99 1.01 -14.19
CA PRO A 52 -1.91 1.26 -15.14
C PRO A 52 -2.16 2.43 -16.10
N GLU A 53 -3.40 2.64 -16.50
CA GLU A 53 -3.83 3.75 -17.37
C GLU A 53 -4.00 5.08 -16.66
N GLY A 54 -3.95 5.09 -15.31
CA GLY A 54 -4.07 6.31 -14.52
C GLY A 54 -5.01 6.18 -13.32
N GLU A 55 -5.25 7.31 -12.67
CA GLU A 55 -6.10 7.39 -11.49
C GLU A 55 -7.58 7.52 -11.88
N VAL A 56 -8.44 6.71 -11.25
CA VAL A 56 -9.88 6.75 -11.43
C VAL A 56 -10.58 6.98 -10.10
N THR A 57 -11.58 7.85 -10.09
CA THR A 57 -12.41 8.09 -8.92
C THR A 57 -13.29 6.87 -8.64
N LEU A 58 -13.38 6.46 -7.38
CA LEU A 58 -14.30 5.40 -6.97
C LEU A 58 -15.75 5.85 -7.12
N PRO A 59 -16.65 4.97 -7.60
CA PRO A 59 -18.06 5.26 -7.69
C PRO A 59 -18.66 5.40 -6.28
N TYR A 60 -18.91 6.61 -5.84
CA TYR A 60 -19.51 6.89 -4.54
C TYR A 60 -20.81 7.67 -4.70
N PHE A 61 -21.87 7.16 -4.13
CA PHE A 61 -23.26 7.68 -4.27
C PHE A 61 -23.77 8.38 -3.00
N GLY A 62 -22.90 8.79 -2.09
CA GLY A 62 -23.26 9.52 -0.88
C GLY A 62 -23.36 11.04 -1.08
N ALA A 63 -24.02 11.71 -0.17
CA ALA A 63 -24.17 13.18 -0.20
C ALA A 63 -22.85 13.94 -0.12
N ASP A 64 -21.83 13.34 0.50
CA ASP A 64 -20.46 13.87 0.54
C ASP A 64 -19.48 12.78 0.13
N SER A 65 -18.98 12.87 -1.10
CA SER A 65 -18.02 11.92 -1.69
C SER A 65 -16.56 12.23 -1.34
N ARG A 66 -16.29 13.33 -0.63
CA ARG A 66 -14.93 13.75 -0.31
C ARG A 66 -14.40 13.05 0.94
N VAL A 67 -13.13 12.69 0.88
CA VAL A 67 -12.39 12.13 2.03
C VAL A 67 -12.21 13.23 3.07
N THR A 68 -12.56 12.92 4.32
CA THR A 68 -12.36 13.82 5.45
C THR A 68 -11.12 13.42 6.27
N PRO A 69 -10.51 14.35 7.04
CA PRO A 69 -9.44 14.00 7.97
C PRO A 69 -9.84 12.91 8.97
N ARG A 70 -11.13 12.84 9.33
CA ARG A 70 -11.67 11.80 10.21
C ARG A 70 -11.61 10.42 9.58
N ASP A 71 -11.90 10.29 8.27
CA ASP A 71 -11.78 9.02 7.55
C ASP A 71 -10.34 8.51 7.55
N LEU A 72 -9.39 9.42 7.32
CA LEU A 72 -7.96 9.08 7.33
C LEU A 72 -7.50 8.63 8.70
N ALA A 73 -7.88 9.34 9.76
CA ALA A 73 -7.57 8.96 11.12
C ALA A 73 -8.19 7.61 11.49
N GLN A 74 -9.47 7.40 11.16
CA GLN A 74 -10.17 6.15 11.41
C GLN A 74 -9.50 4.95 10.71
N MET A 75 -9.03 5.13 9.47
CA MET A 75 -8.32 4.06 8.76
C MET A 75 -6.98 3.73 9.44
N VAL A 76 -6.19 4.73 9.82
CA VAL A 76 -4.93 4.50 10.52
C VAL A 76 -5.16 3.81 11.87
N ASP A 77 -6.15 4.25 12.65
CA ASP A 77 -6.49 3.63 13.92
C ASP A 77 -6.90 2.16 13.73
N ALA A 78 -7.74 1.87 12.75
CA ALA A 78 -8.20 0.51 12.47
C ALA A 78 -7.07 -0.44 12.04
N VAL A 79 -6.14 0.01 11.19
CA VAL A 79 -5.03 -0.84 10.71
C VAL A 79 -3.89 -0.99 11.73
N THR A 80 -3.84 -0.12 12.74
CA THR A 80 -2.87 -0.21 13.84
C THR A 80 -3.46 -0.86 15.10
N ASP A 81 -4.67 -1.44 15.01
CA ASP A 81 -5.41 -1.99 16.15
C ASP A 81 -5.49 -0.98 17.32
N TYR A 82 -5.67 0.30 16.97
CA TYR A 82 -5.65 1.44 17.92
C TYR A 82 -4.33 1.60 18.71
N SER A 83 -3.28 0.85 18.36
CA SER A 83 -1.96 0.92 19.00
C SER A 83 -0.94 1.67 18.16
N ARG A 84 -1.12 2.99 18.03
CA ARG A 84 -0.18 3.86 17.29
C ARG A 84 1.23 3.84 17.88
N TYR A 85 1.38 3.53 19.15
CA TYR A 85 2.69 3.44 19.80
C TYR A 85 3.51 2.25 19.28
N ALA A 86 2.87 1.12 19.04
CA ALA A 86 3.55 -0.06 18.48
C ALA A 86 4.05 0.17 17.04
N CYS A 87 3.40 1.08 16.30
CA CYS A 87 3.73 1.41 14.92
C CYS A 87 4.48 2.74 14.77
N ALA A 88 4.90 3.37 15.88
CA ALA A 88 5.50 4.71 15.87
C ALA A 88 6.72 4.81 14.96
N GLU A 89 7.56 3.79 14.93
CA GLU A 89 8.77 3.78 14.10
C GLU A 89 8.45 3.74 12.60
N THR A 90 7.52 2.87 12.20
CA THR A 90 7.09 2.76 10.80
C THR A 90 6.30 3.99 10.36
N LEU A 91 5.50 4.58 11.25
CA LEU A 91 4.83 5.86 10.99
C LEU A 91 5.82 7.01 10.76
N ARG A 92 6.97 7.00 11.45
CA ARG A 92 8.06 7.97 11.20
C ARG A 92 8.65 7.82 9.80
N GLN A 93 8.67 6.60 9.27
CA GLN A 93 9.13 6.30 7.91
C GLN A 93 8.07 6.63 6.85
N GLY A 94 6.85 7.03 7.25
CA GLY A 94 5.75 7.40 6.37
C GLY A 94 4.99 6.21 5.77
N PHE A 95 5.16 5.00 6.30
CA PHE A 95 4.40 3.83 5.85
C PHE A 95 4.19 2.80 6.96
N LEU A 96 3.16 1.96 6.76
CA LEU A 96 2.84 0.80 7.58
C LEU A 96 2.80 -0.45 6.71
N CYS A 97 3.44 -1.54 7.16
CA CYS A 97 3.24 -2.87 6.57
C CYS A 97 2.04 -3.52 7.25
N LEU A 98 1.07 -3.93 6.47
CA LEU A 98 -0.17 -4.52 6.95
C LEU A 98 -0.17 -6.03 6.74
N HIS A 99 -1.04 -6.73 7.49
CA HIS A 99 -1.26 -8.15 7.27
C HIS A 99 -1.65 -8.42 5.82
N GLY A 100 -1.26 -9.58 5.29
CA GLY A 100 -1.49 -9.92 3.87
C GLY A 100 -0.52 -9.23 2.90
N GLY A 101 0.52 -8.54 3.37
CA GLY A 101 1.55 -7.93 2.53
C GLY A 101 1.15 -6.59 1.90
N PHE A 102 0.05 -5.99 2.35
CA PHE A 102 -0.31 -4.64 1.94
C PHE A 102 0.62 -3.61 2.58
N ARG A 103 0.79 -2.47 1.91
CA ARG A 103 1.54 -1.34 2.44
C ARG A 103 0.68 -0.10 2.42
N LEU A 104 0.55 0.56 3.57
CA LEU A 104 -0.14 1.83 3.72
C LEU A 104 0.87 2.96 3.84
N GLY A 105 1.00 3.79 2.81
CA GLY A 105 1.73 5.06 2.86
C GLY A 105 0.90 6.10 3.60
N VAL A 106 1.54 6.87 4.47
CA VAL A 106 0.90 7.89 5.30
C VAL A 106 1.61 9.22 5.09
N CYS A 107 0.89 10.24 4.66
CA CYS A 107 1.39 11.61 4.56
C CYS A 107 0.63 12.52 5.54
N GLY A 108 1.37 13.40 6.18
CA GLY A 108 0.85 14.34 7.17
C GLY A 108 1.93 15.33 7.59
N THR A 109 1.65 16.13 8.59
CA THR A 109 2.59 17.07 9.17
C THR A 109 3.58 16.35 10.09
N ALA A 110 4.86 16.39 9.77
CA ALA A 110 5.90 15.80 10.61
C ALA A 110 6.17 16.68 11.83
N MET A 111 6.11 16.08 13.01
CA MET A 111 6.54 16.69 14.25
C MET A 111 7.99 16.30 14.50
N LEU A 112 8.88 17.29 14.52
CA LEU A 112 10.29 17.07 14.77
C LEU A 112 10.62 17.16 16.27
N ARG A 113 11.48 16.26 16.74
CA ARG A 113 12.11 16.32 18.07
C ARG A 113 13.59 16.00 17.91
N ASN A 114 14.44 16.90 18.37
CA ASN A 114 15.91 16.77 18.23
C ASN A 114 16.37 16.56 16.77
N GLY A 115 15.71 17.22 15.79
CA GLY A 115 16.06 17.11 14.38
C GLY A 115 15.55 15.84 13.67
N ALA A 116 14.92 14.92 14.39
CA ALA A 116 14.32 13.70 13.81
C ALA A 116 12.79 13.75 13.85
N VAL A 117 12.14 13.04 12.92
CA VAL A 117 10.66 12.89 12.90
C VAL A 117 10.25 12.11 14.14
N ALA A 118 9.49 12.73 15.03
CA ALA A 118 8.98 12.11 16.24
C ALA A 118 7.59 11.50 16.05
N SER A 119 6.73 12.13 15.26
CA SER A 119 5.38 11.65 14.95
C SER A 119 4.83 12.34 13.70
N LEU A 120 3.74 11.81 13.16
CA LEU A 120 2.93 12.46 12.13
C LEU A 120 1.63 12.97 12.75
N ARG A 121 1.26 14.19 12.41
CA ARG A 121 -0.03 14.80 12.75
C ARG A 121 -0.75 15.23 11.47
N ASP A 122 -2.02 15.60 11.60
CA ASP A 122 -2.80 16.17 10.51
C ASP A 122 -2.64 15.36 9.22
N ILE A 123 -2.95 14.06 9.29
CA ILE A 123 -2.83 13.15 8.15
C ILE A 123 -3.63 13.75 6.99
N SER A 124 -2.95 14.02 5.89
CA SER A 124 -3.51 14.65 4.69
C SER A 124 -3.84 13.65 3.60
N SER A 125 -3.11 12.53 3.55
CA SER A 125 -3.39 11.48 2.57
C SER A 125 -2.91 10.11 3.02
N LEU A 126 -3.58 9.08 2.49
CA LEU A 126 -3.23 7.67 2.64
C LEU A 126 -3.18 7.01 1.27
N SER A 127 -2.21 6.12 1.08
CA SER A 127 -2.00 5.32 -0.12
C SER A 127 -1.94 3.85 0.27
N LEU A 128 -3.00 3.09 0.02
CA LEU A 128 -3.03 1.65 0.27
C LEU A 128 -2.57 0.90 -0.96
N ARG A 129 -1.32 0.45 -0.96
CA ARG A 129 -0.72 -0.27 -2.08
C ARG A 129 -1.06 -1.75 -2.04
N ILE A 130 -1.55 -2.26 -3.17
CA ILE A 130 -1.88 -3.66 -3.41
C ILE A 130 -0.67 -4.30 -4.08
N VAL A 131 -0.01 -5.22 -3.35
CA VAL A 131 1.11 -5.97 -3.95
C VAL A 131 0.55 -7.01 -4.90
N THR A 132 0.78 -6.81 -6.18
CA THR A 132 0.50 -7.79 -7.23
C THR A 132 1.79 -8.52 -7.58
N GLU A 133 1.80 -9.85 -7.47
CA GLU A 133 2.89 -10.66 -7.99
C GLU A 133 2.94 -10.52 -9.51
N ARG A 134 3.98 -9.93 -10.03
CA ARG A 134 4.28 -9.95 -11.46
C ARG A 134 5.21 -11.11 -11.73
N ILE A 135 4.65 -12.28 -12.00
CA ILE A 135 5.40 -13.47 -12.41
C ILE A 135 6.05 -13.18 -13.77
N GLY A 136 7.33 -13.53 -13.90
CA GLY A 136 8.07 -13.36 -15.16
C GLY A 136 8.79 -12.04 -15.33
N LEU A 137 8.58 -11.03 -14.46
CA LEU A 137 9.25 -9.74 -14.60
C LEU A 137 10.79 -9.84 -14.47
N ALA A 138 11.25 -10.78 -13.68
CA ALA A 138 12.69 -11.02 -13.45
C ALA A 138 13.29 -12.05 -14.41
N GLU A 139 12.50 -12.77 -15.19
CA GLU A 139 13.01 -13.84 -16.07
C GLU A 139 14.08 -13.34 -17.05
N PRO A 140 13.88 -12.23 -17.82
CA PRO A 140 14.92 -11.75 -18.71
C PRO A 140 16.19 -11.31 -17.99
N THR A 141 16.03 -10.76 -16.77
CA THR A 141 17.17 -10.34 -15.94
C THR A 141 17.85 -11.54 -15.30
N ALA A 142 17.09 -12.53 -14.85
CA ALA A 142 17.60 -13.76 -14.29
C ALA A 142 18.41 -14.53 -15.32
N ASP A 143 17.88 -14.72 -16.53
CA ASP A 143 18.59 -15.39 -17.62
C ASP A 143 19.90 -14.68 -17.94
N SER A 144 19.92 -13.36 -17.99
CA SER A 144 21.13 -12.56 -18.20
C SER A 144 22.16 -12.73 -17.08
N LEU A 145 21.70 -12.77 -15.82
CA LEU A 145 22.56 -12.96 -14.65
C LEU A 145 23.11 -14.40 -14.55
N PHE A 146 22.30 -15.39 -14.88
CA PHE A 146 22.72 -16.79 -14.85
C PHE A 146 23.66 -17.11 -16.03
N CYS A 147 23.40 -16.58 -17.22
CA CYS A 147 24.31 -16.72 -18.37
C CYS A 147 25.66 -16.03 -18.16
N ALA A 148 25.70 -14.92 -17.42
CA ALA A 148 26.93 -14.21 -17.12
C ALA A 148 27.75 -14.79 -15.95
N CYS A 149 27.33 -15.89 -15.32
CA CYS A 149 27.98 -16.53 -14.17
C CYS A 149 28.22 -15.62 -12.95
N LEU A 150 27.60 -14.45 -12.88
CA LEU A 150 27.86 -13.47 -11.84
C LEU A 150 27.36 -13.90 -10.45
N LEU A 151 26.37 -14.79 -10.38
CA LEU A 151 25.85 -15.30 -9.10
C LEU A 151 26.68 -16.46 -8.54
N TYR A 152 27.50 -17.15 -9.36
CA TYR A 152 28.32 -18.28 -8.93
C TYR A 152 29.63 -17.88 -8.26
N THR A 153 30.07 -16.65 -8.40
CA THR A 153 31.37 -16.16 -7.93
C THR A 153 31.30 -15.30 -6.68
N SER A 154 30.11 -14.98 -6.17
CA SER A 154 29.96 -14.25 -4.93
C SER A 154 29.77 -15.24 -3.75
N PRO A 155 30.78 -15.45 -2.89
CA PRO A 155 30.63 -16.29 -1.73
C PRO A 155 29.57 -15.70 -0.79
N SER A 156 28.63 -16.54 -0.35
CA SER A 156 27.64 -16.17 0.65
C SER A 156 28.33 -15.63 1.91
N PRO A 157 27.79 -14.60 2.58
CA PRO A 157 28.30 -14.16 3.88
C PRO A 157 28.39 -15.28 4.91
N ARG A 158 27.64 -16.38 4.74
CA ARG A 158 27.68 -17.57 5.59
C ARG A 158 28.90 -18.46 5.33
N ASP A 159 29.51 -18.37 4.16
CA ASP A 159 30.67 -19.22 3.79
C ASP A 159 32.00 -18.63 4.33
N ARG A 160 31.99 -17.43 4.90
CA ARG A 160 33.18 -16.78 5.53
C ARG A 160 33.41 -17.21 6.97
N SER A 161 32.56 -18.03 7.58
CA SER A 161 32.65 -18.39 8.99
C SER A 161 33.31 -19.75 9.23
N LEU A 162 33.93 -20.36 8.22
CA LEU A 162 34.59 -21.69 8.30
C LEU A 162 36.08 -21.63 7.89
N SER A 163 36.78 -20.57 8.31
CA SER A 163 38.27 -20.51 8.20
C SER A 163 38.83 -20.11 9.52
#